data_24682b7b614dc0a88f8a9fb8475b10a5
#
_entry.id   24682b7b614dc0a88f8a9fb8475b10a5
#
_cell.length_a   1.000
_cell.length_b   1.000
_cell.length_c   1.000
_cell.angle_alpha   90.00
_cell.angle_beta   90.00
_cell.angle_gamma   90.00
#
_symmetry.space_group_name_H-M   'P 1'
#
loop_
_entity.id
_entity.type
_entity.pdbx_description
1 polymer ?
#
loop_
_entity_poly.entity_id
_entity_poly.type
_entity_poly.pdbx_seq_one_letter_code
_entity_poly.pdbx_strand_id
1 'polypeptide(L)'
;MNWQKEAINDLRQYYARKQSLENMAERKLALEEKFKAIKCAMSDSTPVMGGASRIEDNMLNNIVERQKIDLNTEATSRLVKITERGLSGLSDQQRLVLEKFYMDARMNHVEYLMDALGYEKTRIYEIKDRALYSFTISMFGIIDY
;
A
#
# COMPACT_ATOMS: atom_id res chain seq x y z
N MET A 1 11.89 -7.63 -18.00
CA MET A 1 11.05 -7.59 -16.77
C MET A 1 9.89 -8.56 -16.92
N ASN A 2 9.58 -9.30 -15.89
CA ASN A 2 8.41 -10.18 -15.89
C ASN A 2 7.19 -9.41 -15.36
N TRP A 3 6.38 -8.88 -16.23
CA TRP A 3 5.21 -8.06 -15.92
C TRP A 3 4.18 -8.80 -15.08
N GLN A 4 3.99 -10.09 -15.35
CA GLN A 4 3.06 -10.93 -14.59
C GLN A 4 3.51 -11.08 -13.13
N LYS A 5 4.80 -11.25 -12.91
CA LYS A 5 5.38 -11.34 -11.56
C LYS A 5 5.23 -10.01 -10.81
N GLU A 6 5.41 -8.89 -11.50
CA GLU A 6 5.20 -7.57 -10.91
C GLU A 6 3.72 -7.36 -10.55
N ALA A 7 2.81 -7.79 -11.41
CA ALA A 7 1.37 -7.73 -11.13
C ALA A 7 1.01 -8.56 -9.90
N ILE A 8 1.54 -9.76 -9.78
CA ILE A 8 1.33 -10.62 -8.61
C ILE A 8 1.87 -9.94 -7.34
N ASN A 9 3.03 -9.31 -7.43
CA ASN A 9 3.61 -8.59 -6.29
C ASN A 9 2.70 -7.44 -5.85
N ASP A 10 2.15 -6.67 -6.77
CA ASP A 10 1.21 -5.60 -6.46
C ASP A 10 -0.06 -6.11 -5.77
N LEU A 11 -0.58 -7.25 -6.20
CA LEU A 11 -1.72 -7.89 -5.54
C LEU A 11 -1.37 -8.35 -4.12
N ARG A 12 -0.22 -8.98 -3.94
CA ARG A 12 0.24 -9.46 -2.62
C ARG A 12 0.46 -8.32 -1.62
N GLN A 13 0.90 -7.18 -2.10
CA GLN A 13 1.22 -6.02 -1.26
C GLN A 13 0.01 -5.10 -1.02
N TYR A 14 -1.11 -5.33 -1.68
CA TYR A 14 -2.24 -4.41 -1.68
C TYR A 14 -2.76 -4.09 -0.28
N TYR A 15 -3.10 -5.09 0.52
CA TYR A 15 -3.65 -4.87 1.87
C TYR A 15 -2.63 -4.23 2.81
N ALA A 16 -1.38 -4.65 2.73
CA ALA A 16 -0.31 -4.07 3.53
C ALA A 16 -0.09 -2.59 3.18
N ARG A 17 -0.08 -2.26 1.90
CA ARG A 17 0.02 -0.88 1.43
C ARG A 17 -1.16 -0.03 1.89
N LYS A 18 -2.37 -0.55 1.80
CA LYS A 18 -3.58 0.14 2.23
C LYS A 18 -3.55 0.42 3.74
N GLN A 19 -3.14 -0.56 4.53
CA GLN A 19 -2.98 -0.39 5.97
C GLN A 19 -1.88 0.61 6.31
N SER A 20 -0.78 0.64 5.57
CA SER A 20 0.31 1.57 5.80
C SER A 20 -0.10 3.04 5.65
N LEU A 21 -1.11 3.33 4.84
CA LEU A 21 -1.63 4.69 4.68
C LEU A 21 -2.20 5.23 5.99
N GLU A 22 -2.92 4.42 6.75
CA GLU A 22 -3.44 4.79 8.06
C GLU A 22 -2.31 5.00 9.07
N ASN A 23 -1.33 4.10 9.08
CA ASN A 23 -0.18 4.19 9.98
C ASN A 23 0.69 5.42 9.70
N MET A 24 0.89 5.73 8.42
CA MET A 24 1.65 6.93 8.03
C MET A 24 0.92 8.22 8.43
N ALA A 25 -0.41 8.25 8.31
CA ALA A 25 -1.22 9.38 8.76
C ALA A 25 -1.09 9.60 10.28
N GLU A 26 -1.14 8.52 11.07
CA GLU A 26 -0.95 8.61 12.52
C GLU A 26 0.46 9.05 12.90
N ARG A 27 1.48 8.54 12.23
CA ARG A 27 2.87 8.95 12.47
C ARG A 27 3.09 10.42 12.17
N LYS A 28 2.50 10.91 11.08
CA LYS A 28 2.55 12.33 10.74
C LYS A 28 1.88 13.18 11.82
N LEU A 29 0.69 12.78 12.28
CA LEU A 29 -0.02 13.47 13.35
C LEU A 29 0.79 13.51 14.64
N ALA A 30 1.41 12.40 15.02
CA ALA A 30 2.28 12.33 16.21
C ALA A 30 3.49 13.29 16.09
N LEU A 31 4.08 13.38 14.90
CA LEU A 31 5.17 14.31 14.66
C LEU A 31 4.70 15.78 14.70
N GLU A 32 3.53 16.09 14.20
CA GLU A 32 2.93 17.43 14.28
C GLU A 32 2.67 17.85 15.72
N GLU A 33 2.14 16.93 16.54
CA GLU A 33 1.92 17.17 17.97
C GLU A 33 3.23 17.39 18.72
N LYS A 34 4.24 16.59 18.42
CA LYS A 34 5.58 16.73 18.98
C LYS A 34 6.21 18.06 18.59
N PHE A 35 6.05 18.50 17.35
CA PHE A 35 6.52 19.80 16.88
C PHE A 35 5.85 20.95 17.65
N LYS A 36 4.53 20.88 17.86
CA LYS A 36 3.80 21.88 18.65
C LYS A 36 4.29 21.92 20.11
N ALA A 37 4.54 20.76 20.72
CA ALA A 37 5.07 20.67 22.07
C ALA A 37 6.46 21.32 22.18
N ILE A 38 7.35 21.09 21.24
CA ILE A 38 8.67 21.73 21.18
C ILE A 38 8.52 23.22 21.05
N LYS A 39 7.64 23.69 20.15
CA LYS A 39 7.39 25.11 19.92
C LYS A 39 6.81 25.80 21.16
N CYS A 40 5.90 25.17 21.88
CA CYS A 40 5.36 25.70 23.13
C CYS A 40 6.42 25.78 24.22
N ALA A 41 7.28 24.78 24.35
CA ALA A 41 8.38 24.78 25.30
C ALA A 41 9.40 25.91 25.03
N MET A 42 9.61 26.26 23.76
CA MET A 42 10.50 27.39 23.38
C MET A 42 9.99 28.75 23.85
N SER A 43 8.68 28.98 23.84
CA SER A 43 8.08 30.24 24.23
C SER A 43 8.16 30.50 25.75
N ASP A 44 8.31 29.45 26.55
CA ASP A 44 8.32 29.51 28.02
C ASP A 44 9.74 29.39 28.62
N SER A 45 10.77 29.06 27.83
CA SER A 45 12.10 28.81 28.35
C SER A 45 13.03 30.03 28.21
N THR A 46 13.83 30.27 29.27
CA THR A 46 14.96 31.20 29.21
C THR A 46 16.01 30.63 28.23
N PRO A 47 16.56 31.44 27.32
CA PRO A 47 17.57 30.97 26.39
C PRO A 47 18.84 30.54 27.16
N VAL A 48 19.14 29.24 27.08
CA VAL A 48 20.40 28.68 27.59
C VAL A 48 21.34 28.52 26.38
N MET A 49 22.57 29.01 26.53
CA MET A 49 23.58 28.86 25.47
C MET A 49 23.81 27.37 25.15
N GLY A 50 23.65 26.99 23.89
CA GLY A 50 23.75 25.60 23.40
C GLY A 50 22.44 24.83 23.31
N GLY A 51 21.41 25.24 24.06
CA GLY A 51 20.07 24.57 23.99
C GLY A 51 19.28 24.97 22.77
N ALA A 52 19.38 26.19 22.29
CA ALA A 52 18.67 26.72 21.13
C ALA A 52 19.03 25.97 19.85
N SER A 53 20.33 25.68 19.62
CA SER A 53 20.78 24.94 18.43
C SER A 53 20.22 23.51 18.38
N ARG A 54 20.17 22.80 19.51
CA ARG A 54 19.61 21.46 19.61
C ARG A 54 18.10 21.44 19.36
N ILE A 55 17.39 22.45 19.87
CA ILE A 55 15.95 22.59 19.67
C ILE A 55 15.63 22.85 18.18
N GLU A 56 16.40 23.75 17.56
CA GLU A 56 16.26 24.05 16.13
C GLU A 56 16.54 22.80 15.27
N ASP A 57 17.57 22.02 15.60
CA ASP A 57 17.89 20.77 14.93
C ASP A 57 16.76 19.76 15.08
N ASN A 58 16.16 19.62 16.27
CA ASN A 58 15.03 18.73 16.50
C ASN A 58 13.81 19.17 15.71
N MET A 59 13.53 20.46 15.62
CA MET A 59 12.44 21.00 14.82
C MET A 59 12.65 20.74 13.33
N LEU A 60 13.87 20.95 12.84
CA LEU A 60 14.22 20.71 11.45
C LEU A 60 14.11 19.22 11.10
N ASN A 61 14.62 18.34 11.96
CA ASN A 61 14.52 16.90 11.79
C ASN A 61 13.06 16.44 11.74
N ASN A 62 12.19 17.02 12.59
CA ASN A 62 10.76 16.75 12.59
C ASN A 62 10.11 17.12 11.26
N ILE A 63 10.42 18.30 10.72
CA ILE A 63 9.95 18.77 9.41
C ILE A 63 10.38 17.80 8.30
N VAL A 64 11.66 17.40 8.30
CA VAL A 64 12.21 16.47 7.30
C VAL A 64 11.50 15.11 7.38
N GLU A 65 11.30 14.58 8.57
CA GLU A 65 10.59 13.30 8.76
C GLU A 65 9.13 13.37 8.27
N ARG A 66 8.44 14.47 8.52
CA ARG A 66 7.07 14.67 8.00
C ARG A 66 7.05 14.74 6.47
N GLN A 67 8.03 15.40 5.87
CA GLN A 67 8.15 15.45 4.41
C GLN A 67 8.38 14.08 3.80
N LYS A 68 9.22 13.25 4.42
CA LYS A 68 9.43 11.85 3.99
C LYS A 68 8.15 11.04 4.07
N ILE A 69 7.39 11.20 5.15
CA ILE A 69 6.09 10.53 5.31
C ILE A 69 5.12 10.97 4.22
N ASP A 70 5.06 12.27 3.91
CA ASP A 70 4.18 12.77 2.85
C ASP A 70 4.52 12.17 1.48
N LEU A 71 5.82 12.09 1.14
CA LEU A 71 6.27 11.48 -0.12
C LEU A 71 5.92 9.99 -0.18
N ASN A 72 6.16 9.26 0.91
CA ASN A 72 5.84 7.84 0.99
C ASN A 72 4.33 7.61 0.92
N THR A 73 3.54 8.46 1.58
CA THR A 73 2.08 8.38 1.55
C THR A 73 1.56 8.60 0.14
N GLU A 74 2.07 9.59 -0.57
CA GLU A 74 1.67 9.88 -1.94
C GLU A 74 2.01 8.71 -2.87
N ALA A 75 3.23 8.19 -2.81
CA ALA A 75 3.66 7.06 -3.63
C ALA A 75 2.83 5.80 -3.34
N THR A 76 2.60 5.48 -2.07
CA THR A 76 1.81 4.32 -1.65
C THR A 76 0.36 4.47 -2.07
N SER A 77 -0.24 5.65 -1.91
CA SER A 77 -1.61 5.94 -2.34
C SER A 77 -1.78 5.73 -3.83
N ARG A 78 -0.81 6.15 -4.65
CA ARG A 78 -0.83 5.92 -6.09
C ARG A 78 -0.81 4.43 -6.45
N LEU A 79 0.05 3.66 -5.79
CA LEU A 79 0.12 2.21 -6.01
C LEU A 79 -1.18 1.50 -5.63
N VAL A 80 -1.80 1.88 -4.51
CA VAL A 80 -3.10 1.35 -4.08
C VAL A 80 -4.17 1.66 -5.13
N LYS A 81 -4.26 2.91 -5.57
CA LYS A 81 -5.25 3.35 -6.57
C LYS A 81 -5.07 2.65 -7.92
N ILE A 82 -3.83 2.49 -8.38
CA ILE A 82 -3.52 1.78 -9.62
C ILE A 82 -3.99 0.33 -9.53
N THR A 83 -3.71 -0.34 -8.42
CA THR A 83 -4.13 -1.73 -8.19
C THR A 83 -5.66 -1.84 -8.16
N GLU A 84 -6.33 -0.95 -7.43
CA GLU A 84 -7.81 -0.93 -7.38
C GLU A 84 -8.42 -0.70 -8.76
N ARG A 85 -7.84 0.19 -9.54
CA ARG A 85 -8.29 0.48 -10.90
C ARG A 85 -8.10 -0.71 -11.83
N GLY A 86 -6.98 -1.42 -11.69
CA GLY A 86 -6.74 -2.66 -12.43
C GLY A 86 -7.74 -3.75 -12.08
N LEU A 87 -8.10 -3.87 -10.81
CA LEU A 87 -9.11 -4.82 -10.35
C LEU A 87 -10.53 -4.44 -10.78
N SER A 88 -10.83 -3.17 -10.89
CA SER A 88 -12.19 -2.69 -11.25
C SER A 88 -12.65 -3.11 -12.64
N GLY A 89 -11.73 -3.37 -13.55
CA GLY A 89 -12.02 -3.85 -14.90
C GLY A 89 -12.34 -5.34 -15.00
N LEU A 90 -12.20 -6.09 -13.92
CA LEU A 90 -12.44 -7.52 -13.88
C LEU A 90 -13.88 -7.84 -13.46
N SER A 91 -14.35 -9.03 -13.83
CA SER A 91 -15.63 -9.53 -13.31
C SER A 91 -15.51 -9.85 -11.82
N ASP A 92 -16.67 -9.96 -11.14
CA ASP A 92 -16.71 -10.32 -9.71
C ASP A 92 -16.02 -11.66 -9.44
N GLN A 93 -16.24 -12.61 -10.32
CA GLN A 93 -15.63 -13.94 -10.28
C GLN A 93 -14.10 -13.86 -10.39
N GLN A 94 -13.61 -13.10 -11.34
CA GLN A 94 -12.18 -12.91 -11.58
C GLN A 94 -11.52 -12.20 -10.39
N ARG A 95 -12.15 -11.16 -9.84
CA ARG A 95 -11.64 -10.48 -8.64
C ARG A 95 -11.57 -11.41 -7.45
N LEU A 96 -12.60 -12.19 -7.22
CA LEU A 96 -12.61 -13.16 -6.11
C LEU A 96 -11.48 -14.18 -6.24
N VAL A 97 -11.27 -14.71 -7.44
CA VAL A 97 -10.20 -15.68 -7.70
C VAL A 97 -8.82 -15.06 -7.44
N LEU A 98 -8.55 -13.86 -7.95
CA LEU A 98 -7.27 -13.18 -7.71
C LEU A 98 -7.09 -12.83 -6.22
N GLU A 99 -8.16 -12.43 -5.54
CA GLU A 99 -8.11 -12.15 -4.11
C GLU A 99 -7.66 -13.38 -3.32
N LYS A 100 -8.26 -14.53 -3.58
CA LYS A 100 -7.93 -15.77 -2.84
C LYS A 100 -6.58 -16.37 -3.23
N PHE A 101 -6.11 -16.15 -4.45
CA PHE A 101 -4.79 -16.62 -4.87
C PHE A 101 -3.65 -15.75 -4.37
N TYR A 102 -3.82 -14.41 -4.37
CA TYR A 102 -2.70 -13.49 -4.18
C TYR A 102 -2.88 -12.45 -3.09
N MET A 103 -4.07 -11.95 -2.87
CA MET A 103 -4.32 -10.83 -1.94
C MET A 103 -4.55 -11.31 -0.50
N ASP A 104 -5.40 -12.29 -0.34
CA ASP A 104 -5.74 -12.93 0.94
C ASP A 104 -5.54 -14.43 0.79
N ALA A 105 -4.30 -14.83 0.51
CA ALA A 105 -3.95 -16.21 0.25
C ALA A 105 -4.03 -17.03 1.55
N ARG A 106 -4.98 -17.96 1.61
CA ARG A 106 -5.16 -18.89 2.71
C ARG A 106 -4.89 -20.31 2.25
N MET A 107 -4.63 -21.21 3.21
CA MET A 107 -4.61 -22.64 2.92
C MET A 107 -5.97 -23.06 2.34
N ASN A 108 -5.95 -24.00 1.38
CA ASN A 108 -7.15 -24.52 0.74
C ASN A 108 -7.96 -23.48 -0.05
N HIS A 109 -7.30 -22.44 -0.56
CA HIS A 109 -7.96 -21.41 -1.37
C HIS A 109 -8.64 -21.96 -2.63
N VAL A 110 -8.05 -22.98 -3.26
CA VAL A 110 -8.63 -23.62 -4.47
C VAL A 110 -9.94 -24.34 -4.13
N GLU A 111 -9.96 -25.10 -3.05
CA GLU A 111 -11.16 -25.80 -2.58
C GLU A 111 -12.26 -24.83 -2.19
N TYR A 112 -11.90 -23.76 -1.51
CA TYR A 112 -12.83 -22.66 -1.19
C TYR A 112 -13.48 -22.09 -2.45
N LEU A 113 -12.68 -21.82 -3.49
CA LEU A 113 -13.17 -21.27 -4.75
C LEU A 113 -14.04 -22.27 -5.52
N MET A 114 -13.68 -23.55 -5.50
CA MET A 114 -14.50 -24.61 -6.09
C MET A 114 -15.89 -24.66 -5.47
N ASP A 115 -15.97 -24.59 -4.15
CA ASP A 115 -17.24 -24.59 -3.43
C ASP A 115 -18.02 -23.29 -3.66
N ALA A 116 -17.37 -22.14 -3.60
CA ALA A 116 -18.00 -20.84 -3.76
C ALA A 116 -18.54 -20.60 -5.17
N LEU A 117 -17.83 -21.05 -6.20
CA LEU A 117 -18.15 -20.79 -7.61
C LEU A 117 -18.83 -22.00 -8.30
N GLY A 118 -18.77 -23.18 -7.71
CA GLY A 118 -19.34 -24.38 -8.29
C GLY A 118 -18.58 -24.93 -9.48
N TYR A 119 -17.28 -24.68 -9.57
CA TYR A 119 -16.40 -25.13 -10.64
C TYR A 119 -15.42 -26.19 -10.16
N GLU A 120 -14.92 -26.99 -11.11
CA GLU A 120 -13.84 -27.92 -10.86
C GLU A 120 -12.49 -27.20 -10.82
N LYS A 121 -11.48 -27.86 -10.27
CA LYS A 121 -10.14 -27.33 -10.08
C LYS A 121 -9.53 -26.72 -11.36
N THR A 122 -9.64 -27.44 -12.48
CA THR A 122 -9.10 -26.98 -13.77
C THR A 122 -9.72 -25.64 -14.18
N ARG A 123 -11.03 -25.48 -14.00
CA ARG A 123 -11.73 -24.24 -14.33
C ARG A 123 -11.26 -23.08 -13.44
N ILE A 124 -11.02 -23.33 -12.16
CA ILE A 124 -10.51 -22.31 -11.23
C ILE A 124 -9.15 -21.79 -11.70
N TYR A 125 -8.24 -22.68 -12.09
CA TYR A 125 -6.94 -22.26 -12.63
C TYR A 125 -7.03 -21.51 -13.96
N GLU A 126 -7.95 -21.90 -14.83
CA GLU A 126 -8.21 -21.15 -16.08
C GLU A 126 -8.71 -19.74 -15.80
N ILE A 127 -9.63 -19.58 -14.86
CA ILE A 127 -10.13 -18.26 -14.46
C ILE A 127 -8.99 -17.43 -13.85
N LYS A 128 -8.17 -18.03 -13.01
CA LYS A 128 -7.02 -17.38 -12.41
C LYS A 128 -6.06 -16.87 -13.48
N ASP A 129 -5.71 -17.69 -14.46
CA ASP A 129 -4.78 -17.33 -15.51
C ASP A 129 -5.32 -16.19 -16.39
N ARG A 130 -6.60 -16.25 -16.77
CA ARG A 130 -7.27 -15.18 -17.54
C ARG A 130 -7.38 -13.89 -16.74
N ALA A 131 -7.76 -13.99 -15.48
CA ALA A 131 -7.88 -12.84 -14.61
C ALA A 131 -6.52 -12.16 -14.41
N LEU A 132 -5.49 -12.95 -14.18
CA LEU A 132 -4.13 -12.43 -14.02
C LEU A 132 -3.61 -11.77 -15.30
N TYR A 133 -3.89 -12.36 -16.45
CA TYR A 133 -3.54 -11.78 -17.76
C TYR A 133 -4.22 -10.41 -17.95
N SER A 134 -5.52 -10.35 -17.74
CA SER A 134 -6.30 -9.11 -17.89
C SER A 134 -5.85 -8.04 -16.89
N PHE A 135 -5.61 -8.43 -15.65
CA PHE A 135 -5.09 -7.54 -14.63
C PHE A 135 -3.71 -7.00 -14.98
N THR A 136 -2.81 -7.85 -15.47
CA THR A 136 -1.45 -7.43 -15.87
C THR A 136 -1.49 -6.42 -17.00
N ILE A 137 -2.36 -6.62 -18.00
CA ILE A 137 -2.56 -5.65 -19.08
C ILE A 137 -3.09 -4.33 -18.53
N SER A 138 -4.07 -4.36 -17.64
CA SER A 138 -4.63 -3.16 -17.02
C SER A 138 -3.59 -2.38 -16.22
N MET A 139 -2.63 -3.07 -15.61
CA MET A 139 -1.58 -2.45 -14.81
C MET A 139 -0.46 -1.86 -15.67
N PHE A 140 -0.03 -2.56 -16.71
CA PHE A 140 1.20 -2.25 -17.42
C PHE A 140 1.02 -1.96 -18.92
N GLY A 141 -0.18 -2.13 -19.46
CA GLY A 141 -0.45 -1.93 -20.87
C GLY A 141 -0.06 -3.15 -21.71
N ILE A 142 0.73 -2.94 -22.76
CA ILE A 142 1.15 -4.03 -23.65
C ILE A 142 2.17 -4.92 -22.93
N ILE A 143 1.92 -6.22 -22.99
CA ILE A 143 2.84 -7.22 -22.47
C ILE A 143 3.66 -7.77 -23.64
N ASP A 144 4.96 -7.50 -23.63
CA ASP A 144 5.89 -8.15 -24.54
C ASP A 144 6.25 -9.54 -24.02
N TYR A 145 6.16 -10.51 -24.89
CA TYR A 145 6.53 -11.89 -24.62
C TYR A 145 7.90 -12.20 -25.18
#